data_16cb3aa2fcedb842f8f627cc9f57515b
#
_entry.id   16cb3aa2fcedb842f8f627cc9f57515b
#
_cell.length_a   1.000
_cell.length_b   1.000
_cell.length_c   1.000
_cell.angle_alpha   90.00
_cell.angle_beta   90.00
_cell.angle_gamma   90.00
#
_symmetry.space_group_name_H-M   'P 1'
#
loop_
_entity.id
_entity.type
_entity.pdbx_description
1 polymer ?
#
loop_
_entity_poly.entity_id
_entity_poly.type
_entity_poly.pdbx_seq_one_letter_code
_entity_poly.pdbx_strand_id
1 'polypeptide(L)'
;GFKTEIRVIGKIKALGIAESAESGVLSAYPSPVDRTGRIRPISGGISCGNPEITSGTLGVVTSDPYILSNAHVLAMDENAIFLREGTPILQPGPYDGGTLDDKVGELYKYIRIRFGNSGLKNPNYADAAIAKLTTDEYLKMEVLGADNQSTYSISGTTDVSVGDTVRKSGRTTGVTQNDVMDTSATVKVYYTPVKWAIFKDQILVEQPFCAGGD
;
A
#
# COMPACT_ATOMS: atom_id res chain seq x y z
N GLY A 1 8.66 -36.31 -4.87
CA GLY A 1 7.96 -35.65 -3.77
C GLY A 1 8.42 -34.21 -3.70
N PHE A 2 7.49 -33.27 -3.79
CA PHE A 2 7.79 -31.84 -3.61
C PHE A 2 8.15 -31.61 -2.13
N LYS A 3 9.34 -31.07 -1.89
CA LYS A 3 9.70 -30.59 -0.55
C LYS A 3 9.03 -29.22 -0.35
N THR A 4 8.04 -29.14 0.52
CA THR A 4 7.49 -27.88 0.97
C THR A 4 8.37 -27.39 2.09
N GLU A 5 9.12 -26.31 1.87
CA GLU A 5 9.89 -25.65 2.92
C GLU A 5 8.95 -24.65 3.63
N ILE A 6 8.73 -24.84 4.93
CA ILE A 6 7.97 -23.91 5.75
C ILE A 6 8.99 -22.93 6.38
N ARG A 7 9.04 -21.70 5.92
CA ARG A 7 9.79 -20.63 6.55
C ARG A 7 8.88 -19.83 7.49
N VAL A 8 9.27 -19.68 8.72
CA VAL A 8 8.60 -18.77 9.66
C VAL A 8 9.15 -17.38 9.40
N ILE A 9 8.41 -16.60 8.64
CA ILE A 9 8.65 -15.18 8.43
C ILE A 9 7.70 -14.40 9.34
N GLY A 10 8.19 -13.32 9.96
CA GLY A 10 7.38 -12.49 10.87
C GLY A 10 6.07 -11.98 10.26
N LYS A 11 5.35 -11.10 10.94
CA LYS A 11 4.08 -10.53 10.41
C LYS A 11 4.32 -9.88 9.05
N ILE A 12 3.72 -10.47 7.99
CA ILE A 12 3.79 -9.95 6.63
C ILE A 12 2.63 -8.99 6.39
N LYS A 13 2.96 -7.84 5.80
CA LYS A 13 2.00 -6.94 5.16
C LYS A 13 2.29 -6.93 3.66
N ALA A 14 1.25 -7.04 2.84
CA ALA A 14 1.36 -7.11 1.39
C ALA A 14 1.98 -5.84 0.77
N LEU A 15 2.83 -6.03 -0.21
CA LEU A 15 3.49 -4.98 -0.98
C LEU A 15 3.57 -5.42 -2.45
N GLY A 16 3.50 -4.50 -3.36
CA GLY A 16 3.88 -4.75 -4.73
C GLY A 16 3.53 -3.64 -5.70
N ILE A 17 4.52 -3.08 -6.33
CA ILE A 17 4.51 -2.52 -7.69
C ILE A 17 5.96 -2.45 -8.16
N ALA A 18 6.26 -2.97 -9.36
CA ALA A 18 7.58 -2.89 -9.98
C ALA A 18 7.78 -1.56 -10.73
N GLU A 19 8.99 -1.03 -10.71
CA GLU A 19 9.35 0.26 -11.31
C GLU A 19 10.02 0.16 -12.67
N SER A 20 9.80 1.18 -13.51
CA SER A 20 10.64 1.52 -14.66
C SER A 20 11.59 2.68 -14.31
N ALA A 21 12.75 2.70 -14.99
CA ALA A 21 13.88 3.61 -14.75
C ALA A 21 13.49 5.08 -14.58
N GLU A 22 14.18 5.76 -13.65
CA GLU A 22 14.06 7.21 -13.40
C GLU A 22 14.30 8.00 -14.69
N SER A 23 13.28 8.68 -15.18
CA SER A 23 13.45 9.82 -16.07
C SER A 23 13.67 11.05 -15.19
N GLY A 24 14.70 11.83 -15.48
CA GLY A 24 15.03 13.03 -14.72
C GLY A 24 13.86 14.00 -14.72
N VAL A 25 13.08 13.98 -13.65
CA VAL A 25 11.88 14.80 -13.46
C VAL A 25 12.28 16.04 -12.64
N LEU A 26 11.77 17.19 -13.05
CA LEU A 26 11.75 18.38 -12.20
C LEU A 26 11.10 18.02 -10.86
N SER A 27 11.68 18.50 -9.77
CA SER A 27 11.16 18.22 -8.42
C SER A 27 9.67 18.59 -8.33
N ALA A 28 8.84 17.66 -7.89
CA ALA A 28 7.41 17.85 -7.73
C ALA A 28 7.09 18.75 -6.53
N TYR A 29 8.04 18.90 -5.61
CA TYR A 29 7.89 19.69 -4.40
C TYR A 29 9.07 20.67 -4.24
N PRO A 30 8.84 21.89 -3.76
CA PRO A 30 9.89 22.91 -3.65
C PRO A 30 10.96 22.58 -2.60
N SER A 31 10.63 21.71 -1.63
CA SER A 31 11.52 21.23 -0.57
C SER A 31 11.16 19.79 -0.20
N PRO A 32 12.08 19.03 0.42
CA PRO A 32 11.75 17.71 0.95
C PRO A 32 10.55 17.78 1.90
N VAL A 33 9.61 16.86 1.73
CA VAL A 33 8.38 16.80 2.51
C VAL A 33 8.43 15.68 3.55
N ASP A 34 7.72 15.89 4.65
CA ASP A 34 7.47 14.81 5.61
C ASP A 34 6.32 13.93 5.11
N ARG A 35 6.60 12.64 4.87
CA ARG A 35 5.63 11.66 4.36
C ARG A 35 4.42 11.48 5.27
N THR A 36 4.53 11.87 6.53
CA THR A 36 3.45 11.82 7.52
C THR A 36 2.65 13.12 7.60
N GLY A 37 3.17 14.22 7.02
CA GLY A 37 2.52 15.51 6.99
C GLY A 37 1.42 15.62 5.93
N ARG A 38 0.74 16.78 5.95
CA ARG A 38 -0.20 17.16 4.89
C ARG A 38 0.57 17.57 3.64
N ILE A 39 0.42 16.81 2.55
CA ILE A 39 1.14 17.01 1.28
C ILE A 39 0.13 17.30 0.17
N ARG A 40 0.37 18.37 -0.58
CA ARG A 40 -0.36 18.71 -1.80
C ARG A 40 0.63 19.17 -2.88
N PRO A 41 0.49 18.73 -4.14
CA PRO A 41 -0.44 17.70 -4.59
C PRO A 41 -0.16 16.33 -3.98
N ILE A 42 -1.17 15.45 -3.83
CA ILE A 42 -0.95 14.08 -3.33
C ILE A 42 -0.28 13.21 -4.38
N SER A 43 0.61 12.32 -3.95
CA SER A 43 1.29 11.30 -4.76
C SER A 43 1.32 9.97 -4.02
N GLY A 44 1.81 8.90 -4.63
CA GLY A 44 2.10 7.66 -3.91
C GLY A 44 3.23 7.81 -2.89
N GLY A 45 3.30 6.91 -1.91
CA GLY A 45 4.37 6.86 -0.90
C GLY A 45 4.18 7.75 0.32
N ILE A 46 3.02 8.38 0.50
CA ILE A 46 2.69 9.27 1.62
C ILE A 46 1.59 8.70 2.51
N SER A 47 1.43 9.25 3.71
CA SER A 47 0.41 8.84 4.67
C SER A 47 -1.00 9.01 4.13
N CYS A 48 -1.85 8.00 4.34
CA CYS A 48 -3.29 8.11 4.16
C CYS A 48 -4.04 7.10 5.05
N GLY A 49 -5.35 7.24 5.14
CA GLY A 49 -6.21 6.29 5.82
C GLY A 49 -7.67 6.73 5.84
N ASN A 50 -8.56 5.81 6.20
CA ASN A 50 -9.91 6.16 6.58
C ASN A 50 -9.94 6.65 8.05
N PRO A 51 -11.01 7.33 8.53
CA PRO A 51 -11.05 7.87 9.90
C PRO A 51 -11.02 6.83 11.03
N GLU A 52 -11.26 5.55 10.73
CA GLU A 52 -11.38 4.46 11.71
C GLU A 52 -10.17 3.52 11.72
N ILE A 53 -9.06 3.93 11.04
CA ILE A 53 -7.78 3.20 11.01
C ILE A 53 -6.65 4.08 11.55
N THR A 54 -5.50 3.50 11.86
CA THR A 54 -4.32 4.27 12.25
C THR A 54 -3.82 5.14 11.08
N SER A 55 -2.90 4.65 10.29
CA SER A 55 -2.46 5.24 9.02
C SER A 55 -1.73 4.17 8.21
N GLY A 56 -1.81 4.28 6.90
CA GLY A 56 -1.07 3.47 5.94
C GLY A 56 -0.47 4.33 4.85
N THR A 57 -0.10 3.71 3.74
CA THR A 57 0.49 4.39 2.61
C THR A 57 -0.51 4.53 1.46
N LEU A 58 -0.62 5.72 0.88
CA LEU A 58 -1.22 5.92 -0.43
C LEU A 58 -0.29 5.28 -1.48
N GLY A 59 -0.75 4.22 -2.16
CA GLY A 59 0.06 3.50 -3.14
C GLY A 59 0.32 4.35 -4.38
N VAL A 60 -0.74 4.78 -5.06
CA VAL A 60 -0.67 5.64 -6.25
C VAL A 60 -2.03 6.28 -6.53
N VAL A 61 -2.04 7.41 -7.23
CA VAL A 61 -3.22 7.90 -7.92
C VAL A 61 -3.19 7.35 -9.34
N THR A 62 -4.17 6.53 -9.71
CA THR A 62 -4.22 5.83 -11.00
C THR A 62 -4.45 6.77 -12.19
N SER A 63 -4.26 6.28 -13.42
CA SER A 63 -4.52 7.03 -14.66
C SER A 63 -5.98 7.48 -14.79
N ASP A 64 -6.92 6.58 -14.46
CA ASP A 64 -8.31 6.95 -14.16
C ASP A 64 -8.33 7.36 -12.69
N PRO A 65 -8.56 8.64 -12.33
CA PRO A 65 -8.11 9.21 -11.08
C PRO A 65 -8.80 8.61 -9.85
N TYR A 66 -8.28 7.48 -9.40
CA TYR A 66 -8.61 6.84 -8.13
C TYR A 66 -7.36 6.78 -7.23
N ILE A 67 -7.54 6.93 -5.94
CA ILE A 67 -6.55 6.53 -4.95
C ILE A 67 -6.54 5.01 -4.88
N LEU A 68 -5.38 4.38 -5.06
CA LEU A 68 -5.17 2.94 -4.86
C LEU A 68 -4.33 2.73 -3.60
N SER A 69 -4.79 1.85 -2.72
CA SER A 69 -4.06 1.38 -1.54
C SER A 69 -4.60 0.02 -1.09
N ASN A 70 -4.15 -0.47 0.05
CA ASN A 70 -4.65 -1.71 0.63
C ASN A 70 -6.09 -1.55 1.14
N ALA A 71 -6.86 -2.64 1.11
CA ALA A 71 -8.21 -2.67 1.67
C ALA A 71 -8.20 -2.45 3.20
N HIS A 72 -7.19 -2.96 3.90
CA HIS A 72 -7.06 -2.73 5.34
C HIS A 72 -6.75 -1.26 5.69
N VAL A 73 -6.23 -0.46 4.74
CA VAL A 73 -5.99 0.99 4.92
C VAL A 73 -7.22 1.83 4.59
N LEU A 74 -7.88 1.54 3.45
CA LEU A 74 -8.98 2.38 2.97
C LEU A 74 -10.36 1.88 3.39
N ALA A 75 -10.55 0.58 3.62
CA ALA A 75 -11.85 -0.06 3.68
C ALA A 75 -12.12 -0.86 4.96
N MET A 76 -11.26 -0.80 5.96
CA MET A 76 -11.45 -1.49 7.24
C MET A 76 -11.20 -0.56 8.42
N ASP A 77 -11.89 -0.84 9.54
CA ASP A 77 -11.57 -0.28 10.85
C ASP A 77 -10.40 -1.03 11.54
N GLU A 78 -10.02 -0.62 12.73
CA GLU A 78 -8.96 -1.23 13.54
C GLU A 78 -9.26 -2.71 13.93
N ASN A 79 -10.52 -3.13 13.90
CA ASN A 79 -10.98 -4.50 14.18
C ASN A 79 -11.07 -5.35 12.91
N ALA A 80 -10.59 -4.84 11.78
CA ALA A 80 -10.69 -5.43 10.45
C ALA A 80 -12.15 -5.74 10.06
N ILE A 81 -13.07 -4.80 10.36
CA ILE A 81 -14.45 -4.80 9.89
C ILE A 81 -14.52 -3.88 8.68
N PHE A 82 -15.12 -4.37 7.60
CA PHE A 82 -15.25 -3.60 6.38
C PHE A 82 -16.20 -2.42 6.54
N LEU A 83 -15.73 -1.27 6.08
CA LEU A 83 -16.50 -0.04 6.00
C LEU A 83 -17.36 0.01 4.73
N ARG A 84 -18.34 0.90 4.71
CA ARG A 84 -19.22 1.11 3.55
C ARG A 84 -18.56 2.02 2.50
N GLU A 85 -18.99 1.88 1.26
CA GLU A 85 -18.65 2.83 0.19
C GLU A 85 -19.07 4.26 0.61
N GLY A 86 -18.29 5.24 0.17
CA GLY A 86 -18.45 6.65 0.57
C GLY A 86 -17.72 7.02 1.87
N THR A 87 -17.09 6.08 2.59
CA THR A 87 -16.25 6.41 3.76
C THR A 87 -15.13 7.38 3.32
N PRO A 88 -14.90 8.51 4.04
CA PRO A 88 -13.84 9.46 3.71
C PRO A 88 -12.46 8.82 3.72
N ILE A 89 -11.57 9.28 2.84
CA ILE A 89 -10.14 8.98 2.86
C ILE A 89 -9.39 10.27 3.11
N LEU A 90 -8.51 10.24 4.09
CA LEU A 90 -7.76 11.38 4.62
C LEU A 90 -6.30 11.31 4.19
N GLN A 91 -5.67 12.44 3.95
CA GLN A 91 -4.23 12.60 3.75
C GLN A 91 -3.73 13.86 4.47
N PRO A 92 -2.96 13.69 5.56
CA PRO A 92 -2.46 12.43 6.12
C PRO A 92 -3.55 11.57 6.75
N GLY A 93 -3.21 10.32 7.10
CA GLY A 93 -4.10 9.45 7.85
C GLY A 93 -4.25 9.91 9.32
N PRO A 94 -5.24 9.38 10.08
CA PRO A 94 -5.57 9.86 11.42
C PRO A 94 -4.41 9.80 12.42
N TYR A 95 -3.60 8.74 12.39
CA TYR A 95 -2.44 8.60 13.28
C TYR A 95 -1.39 9.71 13.08
N ASP A 96 -1.37 10.31 11.90
CA ASP A 96 -0.48 11.40 11.51
C ASP A 96 -1.15 12.78 11.59
N GLY A 97 -2.26 12.85 12.32
CA GLY A 97 -2.97 14.10 12.60
C GLY A 97 -4.02 14.49 11.55
N GLY A 98 -4.31 13.63 10.57
CA GLY A 98 -5.35 13.88 9.58
C GLY A 98 -6.74 13.94 10.19
N THR A 99 -7.54 14.89 9.73
CA THR A 99 -8.91 15.17 10.13
C THR A 99 -9.85 15.14 8.93
N LEU A 100 -11.15 15.30 9.14
CA LEU A 100 -12.12 15.37 8.04
C LEU A 100 -11.87 16.54 7.07
N ASP A 101 -11.16 17.59 7.52
CA ASP A 101 -10.76 18.72 6.67
C ASP A 101 -9.63 18.33 5.68
N ASP A 102 -8.96 17.20 5.95
CA ASP A 102 -7.91 16.63 5.09
C ASP A 102 -8.41 15.57 4.12
N LYS A 103 -9.73 15.49 3.93
CA LYS A 103 -10.34 14.55 3.01
C LYS A 103 -9.84 14.75 1.58
N VAL A 104 -9.35 13.66 0.98
CA VAL A 104 -8.86 13.61 -0.41
C VAL A 104 -9.67 12.68 -1.31
N GLY A 105 -10.51 11.83 -0.73
CA GLY A 105 -11.32 10.88 -1.49
C GLY A 105 -12.43 10.24 -0.67
N GLU A 106 -13.16 9.35 -1.33
CA GLU A 106 -14.21 8.51 -0.75
C GLU A 106 -14.03 7.07 -1.20
N LEU A 107 -14.06 6.13 -0.25
CA LEU A 107 -13.99 4.71 -0.54
C LEU A 107 -14.99 4.34 -1.63
N TYR A 108 -14.50 3.71 -2.70
CA TYR A 108 -15.34 3.34 -3.84
C TYR A 108 -15.53 1.84 -3.96
N LYS A 109 -14.42 1.08 -4.01
CA LYS A 109 -14.45 -0.39 -4.08
C LYS A 109 -13.26 -1.01 -3.37
N TYR A 110 -13.42 -2.26 -2.96
CA TYR A 110 -12.34 -3.05 -2.35
C TYR A 110 -12.50 -4.54 -2.64
N ILE A 111 -11.39 -5.26 -2.55
CA ILE A 111 -11.39 -6.71 -2.58
C ILE A 111 -11.73 -7.21 -1.18
N ARG A 112 -12.84 -7.95 -1.07
CA ARG A 112 -13.29 -8.49 0.21
C ARG A 112 -12.39 -9.63 0.66
N ILE A 113 -11.70 -9.45 1.79
CA ILE A 113 -10.82 -10.45 2.39
C ILE A 113 -11.66 -11.49 3.16
N ARG A 114 -11.34 -12.75 2.94
CA ARG A 114 -11.91 -13.91 3.66
C ARG A 114 -11.01 -14.26 4.81
N PHE A 115 -11.55 -14.19 6.04
CA PHE A 115 -10.81 -14.44 7.27
C PHE A 115 -10.99 -15.88 7.78
N GLY A 116 -10.01 -16.36 8.55
CA GLY A 116 -10.07 -17.62 9.27
C GLY A 116 -10.26 -18.83 8.33
N ASN A 117 -11.06 -19.78 8.77
CA ASN A 117 -11.28 -21.04 8.07
C ASN A 117 -11.92 -20.87 6.68
N SER A 118 -12.65 -19.80 6.42
CA SER A 118 -13.17 -19.54 5.07
C SER A 118 -12.05 -19.19 4.08
N GLY A 119 -10.99 -18.53 4.56
CA GLY A 119 -9.78 -18.26 3.78
C GLY A 119 -8.92 -19.50 3.52
N LEU A 120 -8.99 -20.54 4.36
CA LEU A 120 -8.32 -21.81 4.08
C LEU A 120 -8.91 -22.54 2.87
N LYS A 121 -10.25 -22.49 2.74
CA LYS A 121 -10.96 -23.12 1.61
C LYS A 121 -10.89 -22.30 0.33
N ASN A 122 -10.97 -20.97 0.47
CA ASN A 122 -10.96 -20.01 -0.62
C ASN A 122 -9.95 -18.90 -0.28
N PRO A 123 -8.67 -19.07 -0.61
CA PRO A 123 -7.61 -18.11 -0.25
C PRO A 123 -7.83 -16.78 -0.93
N ASN A 124 -7.26 -15.74 -0.32
CA ASN A 124 -7.18 -14.41 -0.91
C ASN A 124 -5.95 -14.34 -1.81
N TYR A 125 -5.97 -13.39 -2.75
CA TYR A 125 -4.86 -13.12 -3.67
C TYR A 125 -4.37 -11.68 -3.58
N ALA A 126 -5.23 -10.77 -3.13
CA ALA A 126 -4.87 -9.36 -2.99
C ALA A 126 -5.62 -8.71 -1.82
N ASP A 127 -4.95 -7.74 -1.19
CA ASP A 127 -5.47 -6.79 -0.22
C ASP A 127 -5.42 -5.42 -0.89
N ALA A 128 -6.52 -5.00 -1.53
CA ALA A 128 -6.57 -3.78 -2.33
C ALA A 128 -7.94 -3.10 -2.25
N ALA A 129 -7.89 -1.77 -2.29
CA ALA A 129 -9.07 -0.91 -2.39
C ALA A 129 -8.76 0.34 -3.21
N ILE A 130 -9.82 0.91 -3.79
CA ILE A 130 -9.76 2.19 -4.48
C ILE A 130 -10.76 3.18 -3.89
N ALA A 131 -10.36 4.46 -3.89
CA ALA A 131 -11.24 5.57 -3.51
C ALA A 131 -11.35 6.58 -4.65
N LYS A 132 -12.54 7.17 -4.83
CA LYS A 132 -12.74 8.29 -5.75
C LYS A 132 -12.11 9.53 -5.17
N LEU A 133 -11.36 10.26 -5.97
CA LEU A 133 -10.81 11.56 -5.58
C LEU A 133 -11.92 12.59 -5.34
N THR A 134 -11.71 13.43 -4.32
CA THR A 134 -12.52 14.62 -4.02
C THR A 134 -11.70 15.91 -4.06
N THR A 135 -10.42 15.82 -4.45
CA THR A 135 -9.50 16.93 -4.68
C THR A 135 -8.97 16.89 -6.10
N ASP A 136 -8.58 18.02 -6.66
CA ASP A 136 -7.87 18.18 -7.93
C ASP A 136 -6.34 18.34 -7.75
N GLU A 137 -5.87 18.41 -6.51
CA GLU A 137 -4.45 18.52 -6.14
C GLU A 137 -3.79 17.13 -6.05
N TYR A 138 -3.51 16.49 -7.18
CA TYR A 138 -2.88 15.17 -7.24
C TYR A 138 -1.94 14.99 -8.43
N LEU A 139 -0.99 14.06 -8.29
CA LEU A 139 -0.06 13.62 -9.35
C LEU A 139 -0.45 12.19 -9.78
N LYS A 140 -0.86 12.04 -11.05
CA LYS A 140 -1.24 10.75 -11.62
C LYS A 140 -0.03 9.87 -11.85
N MET A 141 -0.11 8.60 -11.44
CA MET A 141 0.94 7.59 -11.66
C MET A 141 2.31 8.00 -11.13
N GLU A 142 2.35 8.91 -10.14
CA GLU A 142 3.58 9.42 -9.53
C GLU A 142 3.71 8.95 -8.09
N VAL A 143 4.93 8.58 -7.71
CA VAL A 143 5.27 8.10 -6.36
C VAL A 143 6.48 8.86 -5.84
N LEU A 144 6.44 9.24 -4.57
CA LEU A 144 7.49 10.05 -3.92
C LEU A 144 8.82 9.28 -3.84
N GLY A 145 9.88 9.90 -4.32
CA GLY A 145 11.25 9.37 -4.39
C GLY A 145 11.99 9.36 -3.05
N ALA A 146 13.23 8.91 -3.08
CA ALA A 146 14.07 8.74 -1.89
C ALA A 146 14.48 10.07 -1.23
N ASP A 147 14.54 11.15 -2.00
CA ASP A 147 14.87 12.50 -1.54
C ASP A 147 13.69 13.20 -0.84
N ASN A 148 12.51 12.58 -0.81
CA ASN A 148 11.25 13.16 -0.34
C ASN A 148 10.89 14.50 -1.05
N GLN A 149 11.36 14.68 -2.28
CA GLN A 149 11.13 15.88 -3.06
C GLN A 149 10.77 15.57 -4.51
N SER A 150 11.53 14.73 -5.19
CA SER A 150 11.21 14.26 -6.53
C SER A 150 10.19 13.12 -6.49
N THR A 151 9.54 12.89 -7.62
CA THR A 151 8.68 11.72 -7.85
C THR A 151 9.23 10.89 -9.01
N TYR A 152 8.84 9.64 -9.07
CA TYR A 152 9.03 8.78 -10.23
C TYR A 152 7.68 8.26 -10.74
N SER A 153 7.60 8.06 -12.06
CA SER A 153 6.36 7.64 -12.71
C SER A 153 6.24 6.12 -12.72
N ILE A 154 5.01 5.62 -12.50
CA ILE A 154 4.64 4.23 -12.74
C ILE A 154 4.06 4.12 -14.14
N SER A 155 4.70 3.32 -15.01
CA SER A 155 4.28 3.15 -16.40
C SER A 155 3.35 1.95 -16.62
N GLY A 156 3.23 1.04 -15.65
CA GLY A 156 2.41 -0.15 -15.78
C GLY A 156 2.70 -1.21 -14.73
N THR A 157 2.39 -2.45 -15.07
CA THR A 157 2.63 -3.65 -14.25
C THR A 157 3.61 -4.57 -14.98
N THR A 158 4.39 -5.34 -14.24
CA THR A 158 5.29 -6.36 -14.77
C THR A 158 5.34 -7.57 -13.84
N ASP A 159 5.70 -8.72 -14.39
CA ASP A 159 6.04 -9.88 -13.60
C ASP A 159 7.47 -9.75 -13.07
N VAL A 160 7.73 -10.36 -11.93
CA VAL A 160 9.05 -10.42 -11.31
C VAL A 160 9.48 -11.87 -11.14
N SER A 161 10.81 -12.08 -11.09
CA SER A 161 11.45 -13.37 -10.86
C SER A 161 12.21 -13.36 -9.53
N VAL A 162 12.46 -14.55 -8.98
CA VAL A 162 13.34 -14.70 -7.81
C VAL A 162 14.73 -14.16 -8.16
N GLY A 163 15.26 -13.30 -7.31
CA GLY A 163 16.53 -12.60 -7.48
C GLY A 163 16.41 -11.22 -8.14
N ASP A 164 15.24 -10.83 -8.63
CA ASP A 164 15.02 -9.46 -9.08
C ASP A 164 15.03 -8.49 -7.91
N THR A 165 15.71 -7.36 -8.06
CA THR A 165 15.66 -6.28 -7.06
C THR A 165 14.42 -5.45 -7.28
N VAL A 166 13.58 -5.35 -6.24
CA VAL A 166 12.37 -4.51 -6.25
C VAL A 166 12.49 -3.38 -5.25
N ARG A 167 11.77 -2.30 -5.51
CA ARG A 167 11.76 -1.11 -4.68
C ARG A 167 10.32 -0.73 -4.30
N LYS A 168 10.14 -0.19 -3.11
CA LYS A 168 8.87 0.40 -2.67
C LYS A 168 9.09 1.81 -2.16
N SER A 169 8.03 2.59 -2.09
CA SER A 169 7.97 3.87 -1.41
C SER A 169 6.81 3.84 -0.41
N GLY A 170 7.09 4.04 0.86
CA GLY A 170 6.12 3.93 1.93
C GLY A 170 6.19 5.07 2.93
N ARG A 171 5.12 5.22 3.69
CA ARG A 171 4.95 6.27 4.70
C ARG A 171 5.99 6.21 5.80
N THR A 172 6.33 4.99 6.25
CA THR A 172 7.14 4.77 7.46
C THR A 172 8.63 4.68 7.16
N THR A 173 9.02 3.88 6.16
CA THR A 173 10.45 3.64 5.87
C THR A 173 10.93 4.34 4.60
N GLY A 174 10.08 5.14 3.96
CA GLY A 174 10.43 5.82 2.72
C GLY A 174 10.70 4.84 1.58
N VAL A 175 11.69 5.16 0.76
CA VAL A 175 12.13 4.27 -0.32
C VAL A 175 13.11 3.25 0.23
N THR A 176 12.79 1.98 0.02
CA THR A 176 13.65 0.83 0.32
C THR A 176 13.65 -0.13 -0.86
N GLN A 177 14.72 -0.90 -0.99
CA GLN A 177 14.83 -1.94 -2.03
C GLN A 177 15.43 -3.21 -1.45
N ASN A 178 15.03 -4.36 -2.00
CA ASN A 178 15.64 -5.64 -1.71
C ASN A 178 15.21 -6.68 -2.75
N ASP A 179 15.75 -7.88 -2.67
CA ASP A 179 15.58 -8.92 -3.69
C ASP A 179 14.33 -9.78 -3.44
N VAL A 180 13.71 -10.19 -4.52
CA VAL A 180 12.57 -11.13 -4.51
C VAL A 180 13.08 -12.53 -4.12
N MET A 181 12.48 -13.10 -3.07
CA MET A 181 12.81 -14.43 -2.55
C MET A 181 11.88 -15.52 -3.08
N ASP A 182 10.63 -15.19 -3.34
CA ASP A 182 9.59 -16.12 -3.80
C ASP A 182 8.50 -15.36 -4.55
N THR A 183 7.95 -15.93 -5.61
CA THR A 183 6.89 -15.32 -6.43
C THR A 183 5.55 -16.05 -6.33
N SER A 184 5.46 -17.13 -5.54
CA SER A 184 4.25 -17.95 -5.38
C SER A 184 4.02 -18.37 -3.92
N ALA A 185 4.40 -17.52 -2.99
CA ALA A 185 4.29 -17.83 -1.57
C ALA A 185 2.84 -17.90 -1.10
N THR A 186 2.58 -18.83 -0.16
CA THR A 186 1.35 -18.85 0.61
C THR A 186 1.63 -18.31 2.01
N VAL A 187 0.98 -17.21 2.38
CA VAL A 187 1.26 -16.50 3.62
C VAL A 187 0.01 -16.36 4.50
N LYS A 188 0.22 -16.40 5.81
CA LYS A 188 -0.80 -16.10 6.82
C LYS A 188 -0.57 -14.68 7.35
N VAL A 189 -1.54 -13.80 7.13
CA VAL A 189 -1.48 -12.40 7.54
C VAL A 189 -2.44 -12.17 8.70
N TYR A 190 -1.98 -11.56 9.78
CA TYR A 190 -2.79 -11.16 10.93
C TYR A 190 -3.20 -9.69 10.81
N TYR A 191 -4.50 -9.44 10.89
CA TYR A 191 -5.10 -8.10 10.89
C TYR A 191 -5.35 -7.60 12.32
N THR A 192 -5.70 -8.52 13.21
CA THR A 192 -5.77 -8.31 14.66
C THR A 192 -5.10 -9.49 15.36
N PRO A 193 -4.92 -9.49 16.69
CA PRO A 193 -4.35 -10.65 17.39
C PRO A 193 -5.08 -11.98 17.13
N VAL A 194 -6.37 -11.92 16.80
CA VAL A 194 -7.23 -13.11 16.62
C VAL A 194 -7.77 -13.25 15.20
N LYS A 195 -7.73 -12.22 14.37
CA LYS A 195 -8.28 -12.22 13.01
C LYS A 195 -7.17 -12.30 11.97
N TRP A 196 -7.17 -13.35 11.18
CA TRP A 196 -6.14 -13.65 10.19
C TRP A 196 -6.75 -14.10 8.86
N ALA A 197 -5.96 -13.99 7.81
CA ALA A 197 -6.30 -14.43 6.46
C ALA A 197 -5.13 -15.16 5.80
N ILE A 198 -5.44 -16.05 4.86
CA ILE A 198 -4.47 -16.72 4.00
C ILE A 198 -4.47 -16.03 2.64
N PHE A 199 -3.27 -15.72 2.17
CA PHE A 199 -3.03 -15.23 0.81
C PHE A 199 -2.15 -16.21 0.06
N LYS A 200 -2.47 -16.47 -1.21
CA LYS A 200 -1.67 -17.27 -2.14
C LYS A 200 -1.07 -16.41 -3.24
N ASP A 201 -0.05 -16.98 -3.88
CA ASP A 201 0.65 -16.36 -5.01
C ASP A 201 1.19 -14.96 -4.68
N GLN A 202 1.77 -14.86 -3.47
CA GLN A 202 2.36 -13.62 -3.00
C GLN A 202 3.86 -13.56 -3.32
N ILE A 203 4.31 -12.35 -3.66
CA ILE A 203 5.74 -12.05 -3.82
C ILE A 203 6.33 -11.80 -2.45
N LEU A 204 7.37 -12.56 -2.09
CA LEU A 204 8.15 -12.32 -0.88
C LEU A 204 9.44 -11.60 -1.24
N VAL A 205 9.74 -10.57 -0.47
CA VAL A 205 10.96 -9.77 -0.61
C VAL A 205 11.80 -9.90 0.67
N GLU A 206 13.11 -9.94 0.50
CA GLU A 206 14.07 -10.00 1.60
C GLU A 206 13.92 -8.82 2.56
N GLN A 207 14.18 -9.05 3.83
CA GLN A 207 14.16 -8.00 4.86
C GLN A 207 15.58 -7.45 5.11
N PRO A 208 15.72 -6.15 5.49
CA PRO A 208 14.65 -5.19 5.77
C PRO A 208 14.07 -4.56 4.48
N PHE A 209 12.76 -4.55 4.34
CA PHE A 209 12.07 -3.97 3.18
C PHE A 209 10.94 -3.03 3.61
N CYS A 210 10.12 -3.41 4.59
CA CYS A 210 9.00 -2.61 5.05
C CYS A 210 8.81 -2.67 6.56
N ALA A 211 8.06 -1.70 7.08
CA ALA A 211 7.59 -1.64 8.46
C ALA A 211 6.07 -1.39 8.50
N GLY A 212 5.49 -1.41 9.69
CA GLY A 212 4.08 -1.09 9.87
C GLY A 212 3.76 0.33 9.37
N GLY A 213 2.74 0.45 8.52
CA GLY A 213 2.33 1.72 7.89
C GLY A 213 2.84 1.94 6.46
N ASP A 214 3.80 1.11 5.98
CA ASP A 214 4.27 1.14 4.58
C ASP A 214 3.25 0.58 3.61
#